data_32a32e762f83c8072df34515b892f31d
#
_entry.id   32a32e762f83c8072df34515b892f31d
#
_cell.length_a   1.000
_cell.length_b   1.000
_cell.length_c   1.000
_cell.angle_alpha   90.00
_cell.angle_beta   90.00
_cell.angle_gamma   90.00
#
_symmetry.space_group_name_H-M   'P 1'
#
loop_
_entity.id
_entity.type
_entity.pdbx_description
1 polymer ?
#
loop_
_entity_poly.entity_id
_entity_poly.type
_entity_poly.pdbx_seq_one_letter_code
_entity_poly.pdbx_strand_id
1 'polypeptide(L)'
;PITVRDGRNWLNAICKEKQIRPQEAEFFGKDAKEKLAKEEIILEAKDIWFRYDKDQPDVVKGLNLSLKRGEFFALLGGNGTGKSTTLSIISRLRKPYRGKVLLEGKDVRRYSEKELFRGFLGVLPQNPQSLFVKKTVELELFEMVGGTKEKKNEEYHLAMEKCEAVEGIVKVTHLEGLLHRHPYDLSGGE
;
A
#
# COMPACT_ATOMS: atom_id res chain seq x y z
N PRO A 1 9.01 21.71 -22.40
CA PRO A 1 8.80 20.73 -21.36
C PRO A 1 9.88 20.89 -20.31
N ILE A 2 9.47 21.06 -19.06
CA ILE A 2 10.43 21.20 -17.95
C ILE A 2 10.98 19.79 -17.68
N THR A 3 12.27 19.60 -17.86
CA THR A 3 12.91 18.34 -17.54
C THR A 3 13.18 18.26 -16.01
N VAL A 4 13.41 17.04 -15.50
CA VAL A 4 13.82 16.83 -14.09
C VAL A 4 15.10 17.62 -13.76
N ARG A 5 15.98 17.76 -14.74
CA ARG A 5 17.23 18.54 -14.62
C ARG A 5 16.93 20.03 -14.47
N ASP A 6 16.00 20.57 -15.25
CA ASP A 6 15.62 22.00 -15.18
C ASP A 6 14.92 22.29 -13.86
N GLY A 7 14.05 21.40 -13.39
CA GLY A 7 13.42 21.49 -12.08
C GLY A 7 14.43 21.51 -10.93
N ARG A 8 15.44 20.65 -10.99
CA ARG A 8 16.52 20.62 -9.99
C ARG A 8 17.35 21.90 -10.00
N ASN A 9 17.69 22.41 -11.18
CA ASN A 9 18.45 23.65 -11.33
C ASN A 9 17.67 24.85 -10.80
N TRP A 10 16.38 24.92 -11.11
CA TRP A 10 15.48 25.95 -10.61
C TRP A 10 15.35 25.90 -9.07
N LEU A 11 15.16 24.72 -8.50
CA LEU A 11 15.04 24.53 -7.06
C LEU A 11 16.34 24.96 -6.34
N ASN A 12 17.50 24.57 -6.89
CA ASN A 12 18.81 24.96 -6.35
C ASN A 12 19.03 26.47 -6.43
N ALA A 13 18.57 27.13 -7.49
CA ALA A 13 18.66 28.60 -7.64
C ALA A 13 17.80 29.29 -6.56
N ILE A 14 16.56 28.89 -6.36
CA ILE A 14 15.67 29.44 -5.32
C ILE A 14 16.21 29.19 -3.91
N CYS A 15 16.73 28.00 -3.64
CA CYS A 15 17.32 27.72 -2.33
C CYS A 15 18.52 28.61 -2.04
N LYS A 16 19.35 28.91 -3.05
CA LYS A 16 20.48 29.86 -2.91
C LYS A 16 20.01 31.30 -2.73
N GLU A 17 19.07 31.76 -3.54
CA GLU A 17 18.52 33.11 -3.51
C GLU A 17 17.83 33.44 -2.18
N LYS A 18 17.02 32.51 -1.69
CA LYS A 18 16.27 32.69 -0.44
C LYS A 18 17.01 32.21 0.81
N GLN A 19 18.30 31.86 0.69
CA GLN A 19 19.11 31.29 1.79
C GLN A 19 18.41 30.15 2.54
N ILE A 20 17.56 29.42 1.84
CA ILE A 20 16.87 28.22 2.39
C ILE A 20 17.94 27.14 2.50
N ARG A 21 18.48 26.97 3.71
CA ARG A 21 19.22 25.74 4.02
C ARG A 21 18.21 24.62 4.07
N PRO A 22 18.46 23.47 3.42
CA PRO A 22 17.70 22.27 3.71
C PRO A 22 17.87 22.02 5.22
N GLN A 23 16.88 22.36 6.01
CA GLN A 23 16.82 21.79 7.34
C GLN A 23 16.72 20.29 7.09
N GLU A 24 17.67 19.52 7.62
CA GLU A 24 17.40 18.12 7.86
C GLU A 24 16.09 18.14 8.63
N ALA A 25 15.04 17.70 7.97
CA ALA A 25 13.73 17.67 8.59
C ALA A 25 13.84 16.71 9.76
N GLU A 26 14.06 17.24 10.96
CA GLU A 26 13.75 16.54 12.19
C GLU A 26 12.23 16.42 12.25
N PHE A 27 11.69 15.56 11.37
CA PHE A 27 10.26 15.29 11.25
C PHE A 27 9.70 14.64 12.53
N PHE A 28 10.56 14.21 13.43
CA PHE A 28 10.18 13.66 14.72
C PHE A 28 10.99 14.36 15.81
N GLY A 29 10.30 15.07 16.71
CA GLY A 29 10.92 15.63 17.92
C GLY A 29 11.65 14.52 18.71
N LYS A 30 12.66 14.91 19.49
CA LYS A 30 13.46 13.97 20.30
C LYS A 30 12.60 13.05 21.17
N ASP A 31 11.44 13.54 21.61
CA ASP A 31 10.48 12.77 22.42
C ASP A 31 9.78 11.63 21.65
N ALA A 32 9.69 11.72 20.31
CA ALA A 32 9.20 10.63 19.47
C ALA A 32 10.26 9.51 19.32
N LYS A 33 11.54 9.84 19.34
CA LYS A 33 12.63 8.84 19.30
C LYS A 33 12.71 8.02 20.59
N GLU A 34 12.41 8.60 21.76
CA GLU A 34 12.42 7.88 23.04
C GLU A 34 11.20 6.98 23.24
N LYS A 35 10.02 7.34 22.68
CA LYS A 35 8.84 6.47 22.70
C LYS A 35 8.90 5.30 21.71
N LEU A 36 9.78 5.35 20.72
CA LEU A 36 10.06 4.27 19.75
C LEU A 36 11.03 3.21 20.29
N ALA A 37 11.36 3.20 21.56
CA ALA A 37 12.36 2.35 22.20
C ALA A 37 11.98 0.86 22.38
N LYS A 38 10.83 0.41 21.87
CA LYS A 38 10.59 -1.00 21.50
C LYS A 38 10.20 -1.02 20.01
N GLU A 39 11.21 -0.91 19.16
CA GLU A 39 11.09 -0.97 17.71
C GLU A 39 10.55 -2.33 17.27
N GLU A 40 9.24 -2.48 17.32
CA GLU A 40 8.59 -3.70 16.86
C GLU A 40 8.63 -3.75 15.33
N ILE A 41 9.49 -4.61 14.81
CA ILE A 41 9.55 -4.88 13.37
C ILE A 41 8.30 -5.64 12.97
N ILE A 42 7.44 -5.00 12.18
CA ILE A 42 6.19 -5.61 11.70
C ILE A 42 6.37 -6.36 10.39
N LEU A 43 7.30 -5.92 9.54
CA LEU A 43 7.58 -6.58 8.27
C LEU A 43 9.08 -6.68 8.04
N GLU A 44 9.53 -7.85 7.61
CA GLU A 44 10.94 -8.10 7.32
C GLU A 44 11.08 -8.96 6.05
N ALA A 45 11.84 -8.49 5.08
CA ALA A 45 12.26 -9.27 3.92
C ALA A 45 13.73 -9.64 4.09
N LYS A 46 14.04 -10.94 3.97
CA LYS A 46 15.40 -11.49 4.18
C LYS A 46 15.88 -12.19 2.93
N ASP A 47 16.98 -11.67 2.36
CA ASP A 47 17.72 -12.24 1.24
C ASP A 47 16.80 -12.66 0.08
N ILE A 48 15.92 -11.73 -0.35
CA ILE A 48 14.93 -11.96 -1.39
C ILE A 48 15.59 -11.94 -2.77
N TRP A 49 15.39 -13.04 -3.52
CA TRP A 49 15.80 -13.16 -4.91
C TRP A 49 14.60 -13.55 -5.76
N PHE A 50 14.44 -12.84 -6.88
CA PHE A 50 13.31 -13.08 -7.77
C PHE A 50 13.67 -12.81 -9.22
N ARG A 51 13.18 -13.68 -10.10
CA ARG A 51 13.14 -13.52 -11.57
C ARG A 51 11.79 -14.02 -12.09
N TYR A 52 11.37 -13.51 -13.21
CA TYR A 52 10.10 -13.90 -13.82
C TYR A 52 10.15 -15.31 -14.40
N ASP A 53 11.24 -15.66 -15.08
CA ASP A 53 11.50 -16.98 -15.66
C ASP A 53 12.91 -17.45 -15.32
N LYS A 54 13.13 -18.78 -15.38
CA LYS A 54 14.42 -19.40 -15.03
C LYS A 54 15.58 -18.90 -15.87
N ASP A 55 15.30 -18.56 -17.14
CA ASP A 55 16.30 -18.13 -18.12
C ASP A 55 16.43 -16.60 -18.20
N GLN A 56 15.67 -15.86 -17.37
CA GLN A 56 15.75 -14.41 -17.31
C GLN A 56 16.65 -13.93 -16.18
N PRO A 57 17.22 -12.72 -16.29
CA PRO A 57 18.02 -12.13 -15.24
C PRO A 57 17.18 -11.84 -14.00
N ASP A 58 17.84 -11.88 -12.84
CA ASP A 58 17.23 -11.55 -11.58
C ASP A 58 16.79 -10.08 -11.54
N VAL A 59 15.53 -9.85 -11.21
CA VAL A 59 14.91 -8.53 -11.05
C VAL A 59 15.11 -8.03 -9.62
N VAL A 60 15.03 -8.91 -8.63
CA VAL A 60 15.35 -8.61 -7.23
C VAL A 60 16.52 -9.49 -6.82
N LYS A 61 17.56 -8.88 -6.25
CA LYS A 61 18.84 -9.51 -5.97
C LYS A 61 19.25 -9.27 -4.52
N GLY A 62 19.03 -10.28 -3.65
CA GLY A 62 19.47 -10.24 -2.27
C GLY A 62 18.87 -9.10 -1.45
N LEU A 63 17.60 -8.74 -1.71
CA LEU A 63 16.93 -7.64 -1.02
C LEU A 63 16.74 -7.97 0.46
N ASN A 64 17.19 -7.05 1.30
CA ASN A 64 16.93 -7.04 2.73
C ASN A 64 16.26 -5.70 3.08
N LEU A 65 15.14 -5.75 3.77
CA LEU A 65 14.48 -4.58 4.32
C LEU A 65 13.69 -4.96 5.58
N SER A 66 13.49 -3.98 6.44
CA SER A 66 12.63 -4.11 7.63
C SER A 66 11.79 -2.85 7.79
N LEU A 67 10.53 -3.02 8.18
CA LEU A 67 9.62 -1.95 8.56
C LEU A 67 9.23 -2.10 10.01
N LYS A 68 9.21 -0.97 10.70
CA LYS A 68 8.76 -0.86 12.09
C LYS A 68 7.29 -0.46 12.15
N ARG A 69 6.65 -0.72 13.27
CA ARG A 69 5.26 -0.30 13.50
C ARG A 69 5.14 1.22 13.42
N GLY A 70 4.20 1.71 12.61
CA GLY A 70 3.96 3.13 12.39
C GLY A 70 4.97 3.84 11.49
N GLU A 71 5.90 3.09 10.88
CA GLU A 71 6.88 3.65 9.94
C GLU A 71 6.27 3.87 8.55
N PHE A 72 6.59 5.01 7.94
CA PHE A 72 6.36 5.28 6.53
C PHE A 72 7.65 5.01 5.74
N PHE A 73 7.61 4.03 4.86
CA PHE A 73 8.76 3.60 4.06
C PHE A 73 8.55 3.87 2.58
N ALA A 74 9.46 4.60 1.95
CA ALA A 74 9.42 4.91 0.52
C ALA A 74 10.45 4.09 -0.27
N LEU A 75 9.97 3.32 -1.25
CA LEU A 75 10.83 2.56 -2.18
C LEU A 75 11.08 3.38 -3.44
N LEU A 76 12.23 4.01 -3.53
CA LEU A 76 12.60 4.91 -4.63
C LEU A 76 13.52 4.22 -5.65
N GLY A 77 13.45 4.67 -6.90
CA GLY A 77 14.31 4.17 -7.98
C GLY A 77 13.73 4.47 -9.37
N GLY A 78 14.53 4.34 -10.41
CA GLY A 78 14.12 4.49 -11.81
C GLY A 78 13.11 3.43 -12.28
N ASN A 79 12.63 3.56 -13.51
CA ASN A 79 11.78 2.54 -14.11
C ASN A 79 12.59 1.24 -14.35
N GLY A 80 11.96 0.09 -14.17
CA GLY A 80 12.61 -1.21 -14.35
C GLY A 80 13.49 -1.69 -13.19
N THR A 81 13.65 -0.92 -12.11
CA THR A 81 14.50 -1.31 -10.96
C THR A 81 13.88 -2.34 -10.00
N GLY A 82 12.72 -2.89 -10.33
CA GLY A 82 12.08 -3.94 -9.53
C GLY A 82 11.18 -3.46 -8.38
N LYS A 83 10.86 -2.17 -8.27
CA LYS A 83 10.00 -1.62 -7.19
C LYS A 83 8.64 -2.33 -7.09
N SER A 84 7.89 -2.35 -8.19
CA SER A 84 6.57 -3.00 -8.23
C SER A 84 6.68 -4.52 -8.01
N THR A 85 7.76 -5.13 -8.48
CA THR A 85 8.06 -6.55 -8.24
C THR A 85 8.33 -6.80 -6.76
N THR A 86 9.12 -5.95 -6.11
CA THR A 86 9.38 -6.01 -4.67
C THR A 86 8.08 -5.90 -3.87
N LEU A 87 7.22 -4.92 -4.18
CA LEU A 87 5.92 -4.78 -3.53
C LEU A 87 5.04 -6.03 -3.76
N SER A 88 5.04 -6.59 -4.98
CA SER A 88 4.30 -7.82 -5.29
C SER A 88 4.80 -9.04 -4.49
N ILE A 89 6.09 -9.09 -4.17
CA ILE A 89 6.67 -10.15 -3.34
C ILE A 89 6.28 -9.96 -1.88
N ILE A 90 6.39 -8.73 -1.37
CA ILE A 90 6.02 -8.38 0.01
C ILE A 90 4.54 -8.67 0.23
N SER A 91 3.68 -8.33 -0.73
CA SER A 91 2.24 -8.59 -0.68
C SER A 91 1.84 -10.04 -0.99
N ARG A 92 2.79 -10.95 -1.14
CA ARG A 92 2.54 -12.37 -1.47
C ARG A 92 1.86 -12.61 -2.81
N LEU A 93 1.74 -11.59 -3.67
CA LEU A 93 1.25 -11.75 -5.05
C LEU A 93 2.26 -12.49 -5.93
N ARG A 94 3.55 -12.46 -5.56
CA ARG A 94 4.64 -13.21 -6.20
C ARG A 94 5.48 -13.94 -5.18
N LYS A 95 5.95 -15.14 -5.57
CA LYS A 95 6.80 -15.97 -4.71
C LYS A 95 8.26 -15.84 -5.13
N PRO A 96 9.16 -15.38 -4.23
CA PRO A 96 10.59 -15.39 -4.51
C PRO A 96 11.11 -16.83 -4.57
N TYR A 97 12.12 -17.09 -5.39
CA TYR A 97 12.75 -18.42 -5.46
C TYR A 97 13.73 -18.63 -4.29
N ARG A 98 14.21 -17.53 -3.70
CA ARG A 98 15.09 -17.55 -2.52
C ARG A 98 14.69 -16.42 -1.56
N GLY A 99 14.90 -16.66 -0.27
CA GLY A 99 14.57 -15.73 0.81
C GLY A 99 13.16 -15.91 1.36
N LYS A 100 12.80 -15.04 2.28
CA LYS A 100 11.49 -15.07 2.95
C LYS A 100 11.04 -13.68 3.37
N VAL A 101 9.74 -13.49 3.39
CA VAL A 101 9.08 -12.31 3.95
C VAL A 101 8.40 -12.72 5.24
N LEU A 102 8.69 -12.01 6.31
CA LEU A 102 8.08 -12.20 7.63
C LEU A 102 7.16 -11.04 7.93
N LEU A 103 6.00 -11.32 8.46
CA LEU A 103 5.04 -10.36 9.00
C LEU A 103 4.81 -10.71 10.46
N GLU A 104 5.11 -9.77 11.36
CA GLU A 104 5.12 -10.01 12.82
C GLU A 104 5.90 -11.28 13.19
N GLY A 105 7.08 -11.47 12.58
CA GLY A 105 7.95 -12.62 12.81
C GLY A 105 7.51 -13.94 12.17
N LYS A 106 6.28 -14.05 11.66
CA LYS A 106 5.75 -15.25 10.98
C LYS A 106 5.88 -15.11 9.46
N ASP A 107 6.33 -16.16 8.79
CA ASP A 107 6.45 -16.18 7.31
C ASP A 107 5.08 -15.94 6.67
N VAL A 108 4.99 -14.99 5.72
CA VAL A 108 3.73 -14.63 5.04
C VAL A 108 3.07 -15.82 4.35
N ARG A 109 3.83 -16.86 3.99
CA ARG A 109 3.31 -18.09 3.38
C ARG A 109 2.50 -18.96 4.35
N ARG A 110 2.65 -18.73 5.66
CA ARG A 110 1.96 -19.47 6.71
C ARG A 110 0.63 -18.85 7.13
N TYR A 111 0.31 -17.65 6.62
CA TYR A 111 -0.99 -17.04 6.80
C TYR A 111 -1.96 -17.58 5.76
N SER A 112 -3.21 -17.81 6.12
CA SER A 112 -4.28 -17.94 5.15
C SER A 112 -4.50 -16.61 4.42
N GLU A 113 -5.08 -16.61 3.23
CA GLU A 113 -5.38 -15.37 2.51
C GLU A 113 -6.33 -14.47 3.30
N LYS A 114 -7.31 -15.09 3.97
CA LYS A 114 -8.26 -14.36 4.80
C LYS A 114 -7.59 -13.68 5.99
N GLU A 115 -6.67 -14.34 6.68
CA GLU A 115 -5.90 -13.73 7.78
C GLU A 115 -5.04 -12.59 7.25
N LEU A 116 -4.29 -12.84 6.17
CA LEU A 116 -3.34 -11.87 5.64
C LEU A 116 -4.02 -10.58 5.18
N PHE A 117 -5.04 -10.69 4.30
CA PHE A 117 -5.64 -9.52 3.65
C PHE A 117 -6.82 -8.89 4.40
N ARG A 118 -7.36 -9.53 5.44
CA ARG A 118 -8.39 -8.92 6.29
C ARG A 118 -7.84 -8.31 7.56
N GLY A 119 -6.66 -8.72 8.01
CA GLY A 119 -6.13 -8.29 9.31
C GLY A 119 -4.83 -7.54 9.25
N PHE A 120 -3.94 -7.87 8.30
CA PHE A 120 -2.56 -7.40 8.38
C PHE A 120 -2.10 -6.57 7.17
N LEU A 121 -2.59 -6.84 5.98
CA LEU A 121 -2.01 -6.31 4.75
C LEU A 121 -3.07 -5.77 3.80
N GLY A 122 -3.03 -4.46 3.56
CA GLY A 122 -3.75 -3.81 2.46
C GLY A 122 -2.81 -3.59 1.28
N VAL A 123 -3.27 -3.85 0.05
CA VAL A 123 -2.49 -3.65 -1.17
C VAL A 123 -3.27 -2.78 -2.14
N LEU A 124 -2.71 -1.62 -2.49
CA LEU A 124 -3.25 -0.76 -3.52
C LEU A 124 -2.37 -0.86 -4.77
N PRO A 125 -2.87 -1.40 -5.90
CA PRO A 125 -2.11 -1.46 -7.14
C PRO A 125 -1.98 -0.10 -7.81
N GLN A 126 -1.07 0.01 -8.79
CA GLN A 126 -0.87 1.22 -9.58
C GLN A 126 -2.13 1.66 -10.34
N ASN A 127 -2.96 0.71 -10.76
CA ASN A 127 -4.29 0.96 -11.29
C ASN A 127 -5.34 0.46 -10.29
N PRO A 128 -5.88 1.33 -9.42
CA PRO A 128 -6.88 0.94 -8.42
C PRO A 128 -8.18 0.41 -9.04
N GLN A 129 -8.54 0.88 -10.22
CA GLN A 129 -9.76 0.44 -10.92
C GLN A 129 -9.76 -1.07 -11.20
N SER A 130 -8.58 -1.70 -11.32
CA SER A 130 -8.49 -3.15 -11.50
C SER A 130 -9.02 -3.97 -10.31
N LEU A 131 -9.26 -3.34 -9.17
CA LEU A 131 -9.83 -3.97 -7.99
C LEU A 131 -11.37 -3.95 -7.98
N PHE A 132 -11.99 -3.08 -8.76
CA PHE A 132 -13.44 -2.91 -8.75
C PHE A 132 -14.15 -4.05 -9.47
N VAL A 133 -15.04 -4.73 -8.76
CA VAL A 133 -15.80 -5.89 -9.24
C VAL A 133 -17.31 -5.71 -9.11
N LYS A 134 -17.76 -4.67 -8.41
CA LYS A 134 -19.17 -4.39 -8.17
C LYS A 134 -19.71 -3.27 -9.06
N LYS A 135 -21.03 -3.18 -9.15
CA LYS A 135 -21.72 -2.20 -10.00
C LYS A 135 -21.83 -0.81 -9.39
N THR A 136 -21.67 -0.70 -8.07
CA THR A 136 -21.77 0.58 -7.36
C THR A 136 -20.68 0.71 -6.31
N VAL A 137 -20.30 1.96 -5.98
CA VAL A 137 -19.33 2.27 -4.92
C VAL A 137 -19.77 1.66 -3.59
N GLU A 138 -21.04 1.77 -3.25
CA GLU A 138 -21.59 1.18 -2.03
C GLU A 138 -21.33 -0.33 -1.95
N LEU A 139 -21.61 -1.05 -3.03
CA LEU A 139 -21.38 -2.51 -3.08
C LEU A 139 -19.90 -2.88 -2.99
N GLU A 140 -18.99 -2.06 -3.57
CA GLU A 140 -17.55 -2.25 -3.40
C GLU A 140 -17.12 -2.12 -1.95
N LEU A 141 -17.59 -1.07 -1.27
CA LEU A 141 -17.28 -0.86 0.15
C LEU A 141 -17.78 -2.02 1.02
N PHE A 142 -18.97 -2.51 0.75
CA PHE A 142 -19.52 -3.67 1.45
C PHE A 142 -18.74 -4.95 1.19
N GLU A 143 -18.26 -5.18 -0.03
CA GLU A 143 -17.42 -6.33 -0.34
C GLU A 143 -16.09 -6.27 0.43
N MET A 144 -15.46 -5.08 0.52
CA MET A 144 -14.20 -4.87 1.23
C MET A 144 -14.30 -5.20 2.72
N VAL A 145 -15.42 -4.89 3.38
CA VAL A 145 -15.64 -5.27 4.79
C VAL A 145 -16.12 -6.72 4.97
N GLY A 146 -16.08 -7.51 3.91
CA GLY A 146 -16.45 -8.92 3.92
C GLY A 146 -17.95 -9.15 3.86
N GLY A 147 -18.61 -8.45 2.94
CA GLY A 147 -20.04 -8.64 2.58
C GLY A 147 -20.40 -10.10 2.39
N THR A 148 -21.66 -10.45 2.67
CA THR A 148 -22.16 -11.81 2.53
C THR A 148 -22.20 -12.21 1.05
N LYS A 149 -21.84 -13.46 0.75
CA LYS A 149 -22.08 -14.07 -0.56
C LYS A 149 -23.58 -13.93 -0.86
N GLU A 150 -23.90 -13.42 -2.04
CA GLU A 150 -25.27 -13.34 -2.53
C GLU A 150 -25.98 -14.70 -2.35
N LYS A 151 -26.87 -14.78 -1.37
CA LYS A 151 -27.97 -15.70 -1.48
C LYS A 151 -28.97 -15.04 -2.41
N LYS A 152 -29.28 -15.68 -3.53
CA LYS A 152 -30.34 -15.27 -4.44
C LYS A 152 -31.59 -14.97 -3.60
N ASN A 153 -32.12 -13.75 -3.71
CA ASN A 153 -33.40 -13.28 -3.19
C ASN A 153 -33.51 -12.87 -1.72
N GLU A 154 -32.45 -12.43 -1.04
CA GLU A 154 -32.64 -11.79 0.27
C GLU A 154 -32.06 -10.36 0.25
N GLU A 155 -32.89 -9.40 0.69
CA GLU A 155 -32.49 -8.03 1.01
C GLU A 155 -31.22 -8.05 1.86
N TYR A 156 -30.28 -7.16 1.51
CA TYR A 156 -28.99 -7.02 2.19
C TYR A 156 -29.18 -6.61 3.66
N HIS A 157 -29.44 -7.55 4.55
CA HIS A 157 -29.30 -7.35 5.99
C HIS A 157 -27.83 -7.54 6.37
N LEU A 158 -27.05 -6.51 6.16
CA LEU A 158 -25.70 -6.45 6.70
C LEU A 158 -25.78 -6.29 8.22
N ALA A 159 -24.93 -7.03 8.93
CA ALA A 159 -24.76 -6.81 10.36
C ALA A 159 -24.44 -5.35 10.64
N MET A 160 -25.02 -4.76 11.68
CA MET A 160 -24.90 -3.33 12.02
C MET A 160 -23.44 -2.85 12.06
N GLU A 161 -22.54 -3.66 12.60
CA GLU A 161 -21.08 -3.36 12.65
C GLU A 161 -20.45 -3.10 11.27
N LYS A 162 -20.93 -3.77 10.22
CA LYS A 162 -20.44 -3.56 8.86
C LYS A 162 -20.97 -2.26 8.25
N CYS A 163 -22.20 -1.90 8.58
CA CYS A 163 -22.78 -0.63 8.18
C CYS A 163 -22.02 0.54 8.82
N GLU A 164 -21.71 0.48 10.11
CA GLU A 164 -20.94 1.51 10.81
C GLU A 164 -19.53 1.72 10.22
N ALA A 165 -18.84 0.62 9.88
CA ALA A 165 -17.51 0.70 9.25
C ALA A 165 -17.58 1.37 7.86
N VAL A 166 -18.60 1.02 7.04
CA VAL A 166 -18.81 1.62 5.72
C VAL A 166 -19.19 3.09 5.85
N GLU A 167 -20.12 3.42 6.74
CA GLU A 167 -20.51 4.81 7.01
C GLU A 167 -19.34 5.66 7.48
N GLY A 168 -18.49 5.12 8.33
CA GLY A 168 -17.27 5.79 8.79
C GLY A 168 -16.34 6.14 7.63
N ILE A 169 -16.08 5.18 6.72
CA ILE A 169 -15.26 5.40 5.53
C ILE A 169 -15.91 6.43 4.61
N VAL A 170 -17.21 6.30 4.32
CA VAL A 170 -17.97 7.20 3.45
C VAL A 170 -17.86 8.66 3.93
N LYS A 171 -18.00 8.91 5.24
CA LYS A 171 -17.85 10.24 5.83
C LYS A 171 -16.45 10.80 5.72
N VAL A 172 -15.42 9.98 6.01
CA VAL A 172 -14.02 10.42 5.97
C VAL A 172 -13.56 10.71 4.54
N THR A 173 -14.08 9.97 3.57
CA THR A 173 -13.70 10.10 2.16
C THR A 173 -14.66 10.97 1.35
N HIS A 174 -15.73 11.51 1.95
CA HIS A 174 -16.76 12.35 1.30
C HIS A 174 -17.41 11.67 0.09
N LEU A 175 -17.73 10.38 0.21
CA LEU A 175 -18.33 9.58 -0.87
C LEU A 175 -19.87 9.56 -0.85
N GLU A 176 -20.55 10.32 0.02
CA GLU A 176 -22.00 10.27 0.22
C GLU A 176 -22.80 10.46 -1.08
N GLY A 177 -22.36 11.38 -1.93
CA GLY A 177 -23.01 11.66 -3.23
C GLY A 177 -22.65 10.67 -4.35
N LEU A 178 -21.72 9.75 -4.11
CA LEU A 178 -21.15 8.88 -5.14
C LEU A 178 -21.53 7.40 -4.95
N LEU A 179 -22.18 7.05 -3.87
CA LEU A 179 -22.46 5.67 -3.47
C LEU A 179 -23.18 4.83 -4.55
N HIS A 180 -24.12 5.44 -5.26
CA HIS A 180 -24.92 4.77 -6.29
C HIS A 180 -24.28 4.78 -7.68
N ARG A 181 -23.13 5.49 -7.83
CA ARG A 181 -22.39 5.54 -9.11
C ARG A 181 -21.61 4.26 -9.35
N HIS A 182 -21.39 3.97 -10.63
CA HIS A 182 -20.47 2.91 -11.01
C HIS A 182 -19.02 3.36 -10.70
N PRO A 183 -18.17 2.53 -10.08
CA PRO A 183 -16.80 2.92 -9.73
C PRO A 183 -15.95 3.41 -10.91
N TYR A 184 -16.20 2.91 -12.12
CA TYR A 184 -15.50 3.35 -13.34
C TYR A 184 -15.96 4.72 -13.87
N ASP A 185 -17.09 5.24 -13.38
CA ASP A 185 -17.59 6.56 -13.76
C ASP A 185 -17.02 7.68 -12.89
N LEU A 186 -16.18 7.32 -11.94
CA LEU A 186 -15.52 8.26 -11.04
C LEU A 186 -14.23 8.78 -11.66
N SER A 187 -13.89 10.04 -11.35
CA SER A 187 -12.59 10.61 -11.71
C SER A 187 -11.46 10.00 -10.87
N GLY A 188 -10.23 10.16 -11.32
CA GLY A 188 -9.07 9.60 -10.60
C GLY A 188 -8.83 10.19 -9.20
N GLY A 189 -9.52 11.26 -8.83
CA GLY A 189 -9.48 11.88 -7.49
C GLY A 189 -10.64 11.49 -6.58
N GLU A 190 -11.71 10.97 -7.15
CA GLU A 190 -12.88 10.43 -6.45
C GLU A 190 -12.67 8.96 -6.14
#